data_70bd7098b892ccc0ec7db5638175f103
#
_entry.id   70bd7098b892ccc0ec7db5638175f103
#
_cell.length_a   1.000
_cell.length_b   1.000
_cell.length_c   1.000
_cell.angle_alpha   90.00
_cell.angle_beta   90.00
_cell.angle_gamma   90.00
#
_symmetry.space_group_name_H-M   'P 1'
#
loop_
_entity.id
_entity.type
_entity.pdbx_description
1 polymer ?
#
loop_
_entity_poly.entity_id
_entity_poly.type
_entity_poly.pdbx_seq_one_letter_code
_entity_poly.pdbx_strand_id
1 'polypeptide(L)'
;YQGVAFSYDDGKNSFNRGSGKLKAKSIGFYSTDIRNKGHYLDLALKIYDADSDFTVFDSEGKKITGAFDNTGISLSAEYGRKKYLDEHWSIEPQAQLTLGYLDGARYTTSNGIHVSQSDPNSVLGRIGCNFMYDMDENNTVYLKANWLHQFAGNYGVTLTNGNDSLRIDNND
;
A
#
# COMPACT_ATOMS: atom_id res chain seq x y z
N TYR A 1 19.31 12.42 6.72
CA TYR A 1 18.10 12.80 7.45
C TYR A 1 17.41 11.56 7.99
N GLN A 2 16.86 11.65 9.21
CA GLN A 2 16.10 10.54 9.81
C GLN A 2 14.90 11.12 10.52
N GLY A 3 13.82 10.35 10.59
CA GLY A 3 12.62 10.80 11.27
C GLY A 3 11.62 9.70 11.54
N VAL A 4 10.57 10.10 12.25
CA VAL A 4 9.41 9.28 12.58
C VAL A 4 8.17 9.98 12.05
N ALA A 5 7.25 9.22 11.48
CA ALA A 5 5.97 9.71 10.99
C ALA A 5 4.84 8.92 11.64
N PHE A 6 3.75 9.60 11.94
CA PHE A 6 2.51 8.98 12.40
C PHE A 6 1.40 9.30 11.41
N SER A 7 0.54 8.35 11.09
CA SER A 7 -0.66 8.61 10.32
C SER A 7 -1.90 8.01 10.97
N TYR A 8 -3.02 8.66 10.70
CA TYR A 8 -4.36 8.16 10.97
C TYR A 8 -5.21 8.39 9.72
N ASP A 9 -5.84 7.33 9.26
CA ASP A 9 -6.69 7.33 8.08
C ASP A 9 -8.11 6.88 8.48
N ASP A 10 -9.14 7.60 8.03
CA ASP A 10 -10.56 7.25 8.18
C ASP A 10 -11.22 7.31 6.80
N GLY A 11 -11.45 6.15 6.22
CA GLY A 11 -11.99 5.98 4.89
C GLY A 11 -13.38 5.35 4.88
N LYS A 12 -14.21 5.77 3.93
CA LYS A 12 -15.51 5.16 3.64
C LYS A 12 -15.59 4.81 2.17
N ASN A 13 -16.01 3.60 1.88
CA ASN A 13 -16.24 3.11 0.53
C ASN A 13 -17.71 2.74 0.35
N SER A 14 -18.27 3.06 -0.80
CA SER A 14 -19.60 2.63 -1.21
C SER A 14 -19.50 1.82 -2.50
N PHE A 15 -20.18 0.71 -2.56
CA PHE A 15 -20.26 -0.15 -3.72
C PHE A 15 -21.71 -0.59 -3.96
N ASN A 16 -21.99 -1.21 -5.10
CA ASN A 16 -23.35 -1.40 -5.60
C ASN A 16 -24.36 -2.02 -4.59
N ARG A 17 -23.93 -2.88 -3.69
CA ARG A 17 -24.79 -3.51 -2.68
C ARG A 17 -24.19 -3.44 -1.29
N GLY A 18 -23.54 -2.31 -0.96
CA GLY A 18 -22.97 -2.20 0.37
C GLY A 18 -22.10 -0.98 0.59
N SER A 19 -21.49 -0.96 1.74
CA SER A 19 -20.53 0.05 2.17
C SER A 19 -19.48 -0.57 3.08
N GLY A 20 -18.31 0.04 3.14
CA GLY A 20 -17.25 -0.30 4.06
C GLY A 20 -16.68 0.93 4.73
N LYS A 21 -16.10 0.74 5.89
CA LYS A 21 -15.28 1.71 6.60
C LYS A 21 -13.93 1.09 6.90
N LEU A 22 -12.90 1.90 6.81
CA LEU A 22 -11.54 1.54 7.16
C LEU A 22 -11.00 2.63 8.08
N LYS A 23 -10.47 2.25 9.23
CA LYS A 23 -9.67 3.12 10.09
C LYS A 23 -8.30 2.51 10.21
N ALA A 24 -7.28 3.27 9.88
CA ALA A 24 -5.91 2.79 9.99
C ALA A 24 -5.05 3.76 10.81
N LYS A 25 -4.14 3.19 11.59
CA LYS A 25 -3.11 3.91 12.34
C LYS A 25 -1.77 3.38 11.91
N SER A 26 -0.79 4.24 11.78
CA SER A 26 0.56 3.77 11.48
C SER A 26 1.64 4.59 12.16
N ILE A 27 2.77 3.92 12.38
CA ILE A 27 4.05 4.53 12.72
C ILE A 27 5.06 4.15 11.64
N GLY A 28 5.81 5.14 11.17
CA GLY A 28 6.86 4.97 10.17
C GLY A 28 8.18 5.55 10.66
N PHE A 29 9.26 4.87 10.31
CA PHE A 29 10.63 5.34 10.49
C PHE A 29 11.25 5.49 9.12
N TYR A 30 11.93 6.59 8.88
CA TYR A 30 12.62 6.81 7.61
C TYR A 30 14.04 7.31 7.82
N SER A 31 14.89 6.99 6.87
CA SER A 31 16.27 7.45 6.80
C SER A 31 16.64 7.76 5.36
N THR A 32 17.05 9.00 5.12
CA THR A 32 17.56 9.48 3.82
C THR A 32 19.04 9.77 3.95
N ASP A 33 19.87 9.06 3.20
CA ASP A 33 21.29 9.31 3.05
C ASP A 33 21.57 9.98 1.70
N ILE A 34 21.95 11.25 1.72
CA ILE A 34 22.31 12.03 0.53
C ILE A 34 23.82 12.06 0.39
N ARG A 35 24.33 11.57 -0.74
CA ARG A 35 25.75 11.46 -1.01
C ARG A 35 26.21 12.45 -2.08
N ASN A 36 27.52 12.59 -2.19
CA ASN A 36 28.14 13.42 -3.23
C ASN A 36 27.66 13.00 -4.63
N LYS A 37 27.66 13.96 -5.56
CA LYS A 37 27.23 13.78 -6.97
C LYS A 37 25.74 13.46 -7.16
N GLY A 38 24.89 13.87 -6.19
CA GLY A 38 23.43 13.79 -6.30
C GLY A 38 22.83 12.40 -6.05
N HIS A 39 23.60 11.45 -5.52
CA HIS A 39 23.08 10.14 -5.13
C HIS A 39 22.33 10.23 -3.82
N TYR A 40 21.24 9.46 -3.67
CA TYR A 40 20.55 9.28 -2.39
C TYR A 40 20.09 7.83 -2.21
N LEU A 41 19.91 7.47 -0.96
CA LEU A 41 19.30 6.22 -0.53
C LEU A 41 18.25 6.55 0.52
N ASP A 42 16.99 6.20 0.25
CA ASP A 42 15.88 6.32 1.17
C ASP A 42 15.49 4.94 1.68
N LEU A 43 15.43 4.80 2.99
CA LEU A 43 14.92 3.62 3.68
C LEU A 43 13.67 4.02 4.46
N ALA A 44 12.61 3.23 4.38
CA ALA A 44 11.40 3.44 5.17
C ALA A 44 10.89 2.12 5.73
N LEU A 45 10.59 2.11 7.02
CA LEU A 45 9.90 1.05 7.72
C LEU A 45 8.57 1.59 8.21
N LYS A 46 7.45 0.91 7.92
CA LYS A 46 6.13 1.30 8.39
C LYS A 46 5.44 0.10 9.03
N ILE A 47 4.86 0.33 10.21
CA ILE A 47 3.97 -0.62 10.89
C ILE A 47 2.60 0.04 10.93
N TYR A 48 1.57 -0.71 10.60
CA TYR A 48 0.20 -0.21 10.58
C TYR A 48 -0.78 -1.22 11.14
N ASP A 49 -1.84 -0.70 11.70
CA ASP A 49 -2.98 -1.43 12.24
C ASP A 49 -4.26 -0.85 11.63
N ALA A 50 -5.14 -1.71 11.15
CA ALA A 50 -6.31 -1.34 10.37
C ALA A 50 -7.54 -2.08 10.82
N ASP A 51 -8.56 -1.33 11.26
CA ASP A 51 -9.90 -1.81 11.60
C ASP A 51 -10.81 -1.65 10.37
N SER A 52 -11.47 -2.71 9.97
CA SER A 52 -12.38 -2.73 8.82
C SER A 52 -13.77 -3.19 9.22
N ASP A 53 -14.77 -2.41 8.84
CA ASP A 53 -16.19 -2.75 8.96
C ASP A 53 -16.84 -2.76 7.58
N PHE A 54 -17.74 -3.70 7.32
CA PHE A 54 -18.53 -3.65 6.10
C PHE A 54 -20.00 -4.03 6.33
N THR A 55 -20.83 -3.52 5.46
CA THR A 55 -22.24 -3.89 5.32
C THR A 55 -22.49 -4.24 3.85
N VAL A 56 -23.05 -5.39 3.59
CA VAL A 56 -23.50 -5.81 2.25
C VAL A 56 -24.94 -6.29 2.33
N PHE A 57 -25.62 -6.30 1.17
CA PHE A 57 -26.98 -6.85 1.05
C PHE A 57 -26.93 -8.02 0.08
N ASP A 58 -27.53 -9.14 0.48
CA ASP A 58 -27.67 -10.34 -0.37
C ASP A 58 -28.68 -10.12 -1.52
N SER A 59 -28.93 -11.16 -2.28
CA SER A 59 -29.89 -11.13 -3.41
C SER A 59 -31.33 -10.86 -2.96
N GLU A 60 -31.68 -11.18 -1.72
CA GLU A 60 -33.00 -11.00 -1.12
C GLU A 60 -33.12 -9.65 -0.38
N GLY A 61 -32.05 -8.84 -0.37
CA GLY A 61 -32.00 -7.56 0.31
C GLY A 61 -31.74 -7.66 1.83
N LYS A 62 -31.36 -8.82 2.35
CA LYS A 62 -31.02 -9.00 3.75
C LYS A 62 -29.66 -8.42 4.05
N LYS A 63 -29.55 -7.65 5.11
CA LYS A 63 -28.32 -7.01 5.56
C LYS A 63 -27.36 -8.03 6.19
N ILE A 64 -26.12 -8.04 5.71
CA ILE A 64 -25.01 -8.84 6.24
C ILE A 64 -23.90 -7.86 6.65
N THR A 65 -23.35 -8.04 7.84
CA THR A 65 -22.25 -7.21 8.35
C THR A 65 -21.07 -8.10 8.74
N GLY A 66 -19.88 -7.53 8.66
CA GLY A 66 -18.66 -8.13 9.19
C GLY A 66 -17.69 -7.04 9.63
N ALA A 67 -16.79 -7.41 10.54
CA ALA A 67 -15.71 -6.56 11.01
C ALA A 67 -14.47 -7.43 11.22
N PHE A 68 -13.31 -6.86 10.94
CA PHE A 68 -12.01 -7.50 11.12
C PHE A 68 -10.90 -6.48 11.23
N ASP A 69 -9.81 -6.91 11.82
CA ASP A 69 -8.58 -6.12 12.01
C ASP A 69 -7.43 -6.80 11.29
N ASN A 70 -6.49 -5.99 10.82
CA ASN A 70 -5.25 -6.46 10.21
C ASN A 70 -4.09 -5.62 10.73
N THR A 71 -2.99 -6.28 11.06
CA THR A 71 -1.72 -5.61 11.34
C THR A 71 -0.74 -5.89 10.22
N GLY A 72 -0.01 -4.87 9.80
CA GLY A 72 0.94 -5.02 8.71
C GLY A 72 2.25 -4.29 8.95
N ILE A 73 3.26 -4.75 8.21
CA ILE A 73 4.59 -4.14 8.19
C ILE A 73 5.05 -3.99 6.74
N SER A 74 5.69 -2.88 6.43
CA SER A 74 6.34 -2.68 5.14
C SER A 74 7.73 -2.09 5.30
N LEU A 75 8.65 -2.56 4.47
CA LEU A 75 10.02 -2.08 4.34
C LEU A 75 10.24 -1.63 2.90
N SER A 76 10.70 -0.41 2.72
CA SER A 76 11.00 0.16 1.41
C SER A 76 12.44 0.65 1.35
N ALA A 77 13.09 0.41 0.23
CA ALA A 77 14.39 0.95 -0.11
C ALA A 77 14.32 1.59 -1.50
N GLU A 78 14.65 2.87 -1.59
CA GLU A 78 14.72 3.62 -2.84
C GLU A 78 16.13 4.17 -3.02
N TYR A 79 16.66 4.00 -4.21
CA TYR A 79 17.90 4.61 -4.65
C TYR A 79 17.66 5.48 -5.86
N GLY A 80 18.19 6.69 -5.84
CA GLY A 80 18.13 7.60 -6.97
C GLY A 80 19.39 8.44 -7.13
N ARG A 81 19.46 9.09 -8.27
CA ARG A 81 20.57 10.01 -8.56
C ARG A 81 20.09 11.20 -9.38
N LYS A 82 20.16 12.41 -8.78
CA LYS A 82 19.95 13.64 -9.52
C LYS A 82 21.21 13.96 -10.34
N LYS A 83 21.04 14.13 -11.65
CA LYS A 83 22.10 14.52 -12.60
C LYS A 83 21.68 15.79 -13.34
N TYR A 84 22.48 16.84 -13.23
CA TYR A 84 22.32 18.04 -14.03
C TYR A 84 22.85 17.78 -15.44
N LEU A 85 22.06 18.10 -16.44
CA LEU A 85 22.43 18.01 -17.86
C LEU A 85 23.05 19.31 -18.33
N ASP A 86 22.49 20.43 -17.84
CA ASP A 86 22.99 21.81 -18.02
C ASP A 86 22.55 22.69 -16.84
N GLU A 87 22.56 24.02 -16.99
CA GLU A 87 22.21 25.01 -15.96
C GLU A 87 20.71 24.96 -15.58
N HIS A 88 19.85 24.47 -16.48
CA HIS A 88 18.40 24.49 -16.30
C HIS A 88 17.81 23.07 -16.20
N TRP A 89 18.39 22.09 -16.91
CA TRP A 89 17.85 20.76 -17.00
C TRP A 89 18.51 19.77 -16.03
N SER A 90 17.70 18.99 -15.34
CA SER A 90 18.16 17.85 -14.57
C SER A 90 17.26 16.64 -14.75
N ILE A 91 17.85 15.45 -14.61
CA ILE A 91 17.13 14.17 -14.58
C ILE A 91 17.46 13.45 -13.30
N GLU A 92 16.49 12.68 -12.82
CA GLU A 92 16.64 11.89 -11.59
C GLU A 92 16.03 10.49 -11.79
N PRO A 93 16.82 9.55 -12.33
CA PRO A 93 16.42 8.15 -12.35
C PRO A 93 16.35 7.59 -10.94
N GLN A 94 15.33 6.74 -10.69
CA GLN A 94 15.01 6.15 -9.39
C GLN A 94 14.67 4.68 -9.54
N ALA A 95 15.05 3.88 -8.55
CA ALA A 95 14.60 2.49 -8.39
C ALA A 95 14.23 2.24 -6.93
N GLN A 96 13.09 1.57 -6.71
CA GLN A 96 12.58 1.27 -5.38
C GLN A 96 12.11 -0.17 -5.31
N LEU A 97 12.36 -0.81 -4.18
CA LEU A 97 11.77 -2.08 -3.80
C LEU A 97 11.04 -1.91 -2.48
N THR A 98 9.80 -2.39 -2.45
CA THR A 98 8.97 -2.40 -1.23
C THR A 98 8.56 -3.83 -0.94
N LEU A 99 8.84 -4.27 0.28
CA LEU A 99 8.41 -5.55 0.84
C LEU A 99 7.27 -5.26 1.83
N GLY A 100 6.17 -5.99 1.71
CA GLY A 100 5.02 -5.86 2.59
C GLY A 100 4.58 -7.21 3.14
N TYR A 101 4.12 -7.20 4.36
CA TYR A 101 3.41 -8.30 5.01
C TYR A 101 2.18 -7.75 5.71
N LEU A 102 1.07 -8.45 5.58
CA LEU A 102 -0.16 -8.19 6.30
C LEU A 102 -0.61 -9.49 6.94
N ASP A 103 -1.01 -9.48 8.18
CA ASP A 103 -1.64 -10.65 8.77
C ASP A 103 -3.03 -10.87 8.18
N GLY A 104 -3.40 -12.13 8.05
CA GLY A 104 -4.74 -12.52 7.62
C GLY A 104 -5.76 -12.30 8.71
N ALA A 105 -7.02 -12.10 8.31
CA ALA A 105 -8.12 -11.96 9.25
C ALA A 105 -8.99 -13.22 9.32
N ARG A 106 -9.52 -13.49 10.51
CA ARG A 106 -10.53 -14.53 10.74
C ARG A 106 -11.70 -13.92 11.48
N TYR A 107 -12.87 -13.98 10.86
CA TYR A 107 -14.09 -13.42 11.45
C TYR A 107 -15.33 -14.18 11.01
N THR A 108 -16.46 -13.89 11.65
CA THR A 108 -17.75 -14.46 11.29
C THR A 108 -18.70 -13.31 10.94
N THR A 109 -19.32 -13.41 9.78
CA THR A 109 -20.33 -12.45 9.35
C THR A 109 -21.65 -12.63 10.13
N SER A 110 -22.51 -11.61 10.11
CA SER A 110 -23.78 -11.62 10.84
C SER A 110 -24.76 -12.72 10.41
N ASN A 111 -24.57 -13.33 9.24
CA ASN A 111 -25.33 -14.46 8.74
C ASN A 111 -24.67 -15.84 9.00
N GLY A 112 -23.59 -15.87 9.81
CA GLY A 112 -22.94 -17.11 10.24
C GLY A 112 -21.86 -17.66 9.31
N ILE A 113 -21.47 -16.96 8.26
CA ILE A 113 -20.37 -17.37 7.39
C ILE A 113 -19.04 -17.08 8.10
N HIS A 114 -18.22 -18.12 8.26
CA HIS A 114 -16.83 -17.97 8.73
C HIS A 114 -15.93 -17.60 7.56
N VAL A 115 -15.19 -16.51 7.73
CA VAL A 115 -14.25 -15.98 6.75
C VAL A 115 -12.83 -16.14 7.29
N SER A 116 -11.96 -16.75 6.49
CA SER A 116 -10.53 -16.83 6.77
C SER A 116 -9.76 -16.25 5.58
N GLN A 117 -9.05 -15.15 5.82
CA GLN A 117 -8.16 -14.53 4.86
C GLN A 117 -6.74 -15.03 5.15
N SER A 118 -6.00 -15.38 4.09
CA SER A 118 -4.58 -15.72 4.19
C SER A 118 -3.74 -14.48 4.49
N ASP A 119 -2.51 -14.70 4.97
CA ASP A 119 -1.52 -13.66 5.20
C ASP A 119 -0.90 -13.23 3.86
N PRO A 120 -1.24 -12.08 3.26
CA PRO A 120 -0.64 -11.67 2.01
C PRO A 120 0.78 -11.10 2.22
N ASN A 121 1.68 -11.57 1.37
CA ASN A 121 3.00 -10.97 1.19
C ASN A 121 3.01 -10.16 -0.09
N SER A 122 3.71 -9.04 -0.09
CA SER A 122 3.84 -8.16 -1.25
C SER A 122 5.30 -7.85 -1.54
N VAL A 123 5.68 -7.96 -2.80
CA VAL A 123 6.97 -7.49 -3.32
C VAL A 123 6.69 -6.59 -4.50
N LEU A 124 6.83 -5.29 -4.31
CA LEU A 124 6.56 -4.27 -5.30
C LEU A 124 7.86 -3.58 -5.72
N GLY A 125 8.16 -3.62 -7.01
CA GLY A 125 9.24 -2.85 -7.62
C GLY A 125 8.73 -1.61 -8.33
N ARG A 126 9.51 -0.54 -8.28
CA ARG A 126 9.27 0.69 -9.03
C ARG A 126 10.57 1.16 -9.68
N ILE A 127 10.51 1.48 -10.94
CA ILE A 127 11.53 2.28 -11.61
C ILE A 127 10.90 3.56 -12.13
N GLY A 128 11.62 4.66 -12.01
CA GLY A 128 11.08 5.97 -12.38
C GLY A 128 12.17 6.93 -12.83
N CYS A 129 11.71 8.04 -13.39
CA CYS A 129 12.56 9.15 -13.74
C CYS A 129 11.81 10.48 -13.56
N ASN A 130 12.45 11.42 -12.90
CA ASN A 130 12.00 12.81 -12.85
C ASN A 130 12.80 13.61 -13.87
N PHE A 131 12.12 14.38 -14.70
CA PHE A 131 12.68 15.38 -15.59
C PHE A 131 12.33 16.74 -15.01
N MET A 132 13.33 17.58 -14.77
CA MET A 132 13.16 18.88 -14.13
C MET A 132 13.77 19.97 -15.00
N TYR A 133 13.04 21.08 -15.10
CA TYR A 133 13.49 22.30 -15.75
C TYR A 133 13.38 23.47 -14.77
N ASP A 134 14.51 24.02 -14.37
CA ASP A 134 14.59 25.19 -13.50
C ASP A 134 14.48 26.44 -14.37
N MET A 135 13.31 27.12 -14.31
CA MET A 135 13.02 28.33 -15.07
C MET A 135 13.77 29.52 -14.50
N ASP A 136 13.85 29.61 -13.20
CA ASP A 136 14.59 30.60 -12.41
C ASP A 136 14.87 30.01 -10.98
N GLU A 137 15.46 30.84 -10.09
CA GLU A 137 15.83 30.39 -8.73
C GLU A 137 14.65 29.90 -7.87
N ASN A 138 13.41 30.26 -8.22
CA ASN A 138 12.22 29.98 -7.43
C ASN A 138 11.19 29.12 -8.15
N ASN A 139 11.35 28.88 -9.45
CA ASN A 139 10.36 28.19 -10.27
C ASN A 139 10.98 26.99 -11.00
N THR A 140 10.47 25.80 -10.69
CA THR A 140 10.84 24.55 -11.36
C THR A 140 9.60 23.87 -11.93
N VAL A 141 9.68 23.46 -13.18
CA VAL A 141 8.68 22.58 -13.82
C VAL A 141 9.24 21.16 -13.82
N TYR A 142 8.42 20.17 -13.50
CA TYR A 142 8.86 18.78 -13.53
C TYR A 142 7.84 17.86 -14.18
N LEU A 143 8.34 16.81 -14.81
CA LEU A 143 7.59 15.67 -15.31
C LEU A 143 8.13 14.40 -14.63
N LYS A 144 7.22 13.61 -14.08
CA LYS A 144 7.56 12.35 -13.40
C LYS A 144 6.91 11.17 -14.14
N ALA A 145 7.73 10.19 -14.52
CA ALA A 145 7.27 8.92 -15.08
C ALA A 145 7.70 7.78 -14.17
N ASN A 146 6.76 6.84 -13.87
CA ASN A 146 7.03 5.65 -13.07
C ASN A 146 6.41 4.42 -13.72
N TRP A 147 7.14 3.31 -13.65
CA TRP A 147 6.63 1.98 -13.94
C TRP A 147 6.71 1.14 -12.67
N LEU A 148 5.60 0.50 -12.32
CA LEU A 148 5.46 -0.34 -11.14
C LEU A 148 5.18 -1.78 -11.58
N HIS A 149 5.78 -2.72 -10.88
CA HIS A 149 5.53 -4.15 -11.08
C HIS A 149 5.45 -4.87 -9.74
N GLN A 150 4.38 -5.65 -9.58
CA GLN A 150 4.18 -6.53 -8.42
C GLN A 150 4.80 -7.89 -8.73
N PHE A 151 5.82 -8.28 -8.00
CA PHE A 151 6.53 -9.56 -8.16
C PHE A 151 5.91 -10.68 -7.32
N ALA A 152 5.27 -10.32 -6.21
CA ALA A 152 4.53 -11.23 -5.35
C ALA A 152 3.39 -10.47 -4.66
N GLY A 153 2.26 -11.12 -4.44
CA GLY A 153 1.07 -10.48 -3.87
C GLY A 153 -0.14 -11.40 -3.82
N ASN A 154 0.10 -12.70 -3.69
CA ASN A 154 -0.99 -13.68 -3.66
C ASN A 154 -1.72 -13.63 -2.34
N TYR A 155 -3.04 -13.60 -2.40
CA TYR A 155 -3.87 -13.77 -1.21
C TYR A 155 -5.08 -14.65 -1.52
N GLY A 156 -5.59 -15.35 -0.51
CA GLY A 156 -6.75 -16.20 -0.62
C GLY A 156 -7.77 -15.92 0.47
N VAL A 157 -9.03 -16.09 0.15
CA VAL A 157 -10.14 -15.99 1.09
C VAL A 157 -10.91 -17.32 1.08
N THR A 158 -11.09 -17.90 2.24
CA THR A 158 -11.93 -19.10 2.45
C THR A 158 -13.19 -18.69 3.20
N LEU A 159 -14.34 -19.02 2.62
CA LEU A 159 -15.67 -18.84 3.21
C LEU A 159 -16.20 -20.21 3.61
N THR A 160 -16.65 -20.36 4.85
CA THR A 160 -17.20 -21.65 5.36
C THR A 160 -18.56 -21.42 6.01
N ASN A 161 -19.53 -22.25 5.64
CA ASN A 161 -20.86 -22.28 6.24
C ASN A 161 -21.28 -23.74 6.50
N GLY A 162 -21.24 -24.16 7.76
CA GLY A 162 -21.45 -25.56 8.13
C GLY A 162 -20.41 -26.48 7.48
N ASN A 163 -20.86 -27.40 6.61
CA ASN A 163 -19.99 -28.35 5.89
C ASN A 163 -19.53 -27.82 4.52
N ASP A 164 -20.07 -26.71 4.06
CA ASP A 164 -19.74 -26.12 2.75
C ASP A 164 -18.58 -25.13 2.88
N SER A 165 -17.65 -25.18 1.95
CA SER A 165 -16.49 -24.29 1.87
C SER A 165 -16.26 -23.81 0.46
N LEU A 166 -16.03 -22.52 0.29
CA LEU A 166 -15.63 -21.89 -0.95
C LEU A 166 -14.30 -21.16 -0.72
N ARG A 167 -13.31 -21.45 -1.56
CA ARG A 167 -12.04 -20.75 -1.59
C ARG A 167 -11.93 -19.88 -2.84
N ILE A 168 -11.52 -18.65 -2.66
CA ILE A 168 -11.24 -17.68 -3.71
C ILE A 168 -9.79 -17.29 -3.58
N ASP A 169 -8.98 -17.60 -4.59
CA ASP A 169 -7.57 -17.21 -4.65
C ASP A 169 -7.39 -16.14 -5.73
N ASN A 170 -6.65 -15.09 -5.40
CA ASN A 170 -6.15 -14.13 -6.37
C ASN A 170 -4.72 -14.55 -6.73
N ASN A 171 -4.60 -15.33 -7.80
CA ASN A 171 -3.32 -15.72 -8.40
C ASN A 171 -3.16 -14.88 -9.67
N ASP A 172 -2.27 -13.89 -9.60
CA ASP A 172 -1.76 -13.19 -10.78
C ASP A 172 -0.55 -13.93 -11.39
#